data_792362d871a3f0ae2b516ccc62df7d4d
#
_entry.id   792362d871a3f0ae2b516ccc62df7d4d
#
_cell.length_a   1.000
_cell.length_b   1.000
_cell.length_c   1.000
_cell.angle_alpha   90.00
_cell.angle_beta   90.00
_cell.angle_gamma   90.00
#
_symmetry.space_group_name_H-M   'P 1'
#
loop_
_entity.id
_entity.type
_entity.pdbx_description
1 polymer ?
#
loop_
_entity_poly.entity_id
_entity_poly.type
_entity_poly.pdbx_seq_one_letter_code
_entity_poly.pdbx_strand_id
1 'polypeptide(L)'
;MIGFFREFIFLNINEQIRVVYYHETDSHVSNSMQWLSQFSYSTLYYSKWLLTLTFTTIFALIAGLAVKIAFAEKTLVRITWLVYAAVFVLGLLFFIAGSVSGNIDNTYNISRFIAGLTETPALLAILFATFLALRRN
;
A
#
# COMPACT_ATOMS: atom_id res chain seq x y z
N MET A 1 -10.53 9.70 -5.06
CA MET A 1 -9.73 9.88 -6.28
C MET A 1 -8.37 9.17 -6.22
N ILE A 2 -7.48 9.44 -5.25
CA ILE A 2 -6.15 8.81 -5.12
C ILE A 2 -6.25 7.27 -5.04
N GLY A 3 -7.22 6.72 -4.29
CA GLY A 3 -7.43 5.28 -4.18
C GLY A 3 -7.76 4.59 -5.52
N PHE A 4 -8.63 5.20 -6.33
CA PHE A 4 -8.94 4.69 -7.68
C PHE A 4 -7.73 4.71 -8.61
N PHE A 5 -6.95 5.80 -8.55
CA PHE A 5 -5.73 5.92 -9.36
C PHE A 5 -4.70 4.85 -8.97
N ARG A 6 -4.50 4.64 -7.67
CA ARG A 6 -3.66 3.56 -7.16
C ARG A 6 -4.14 2.20 -7.68
N GLU A 7 -5.43 1.89 -7.49
CA GLU A 7 -6.00 0.60 -7.89
C GLU A 7 -5.86 0.37 -9.39
N PHE A 8 -6.11 1.37 -10.19
CA PHE A 8 -5.91 1.32 -11.63
C PHE A 8 -4.47 0.98 -12.01
N ILE A 9 -3.47 1.63 -11.39
CA ILE A 9 -2.05 1.35 -11.66
C ILE A 9 -1.69 -0.08 -11.25
N PHE A 10 -2.08 -0.50 -10.04
CA PHE A 10 -1.74 -1.83 -9.53
C PHE A 10 -2.39 -2.96 -10.34
N LEU A 11 -3.63 -2.79 -10.80
CA LEU A 11 -4.30 -3.76 -11.67
C LEU A 11 -3.53 -3.94 -12.98
N ASN A 12 -3.15 -2.86 -13.64
CA ASN A 12 -2.41 -2.92 -14.90
C ASN A 12 -1.00 -3.52 -14.73
N ILE A 13 -0.28 -3.18 -13.65
CA ILE A 13 1.04 -3.78 -13.37
C ILE A 13 0.89 -5.27 -13.05
N ASN A 14 -0.10 -5.67 -12.25
CA ASN A 14 -0.34 -7.08 -11.95
C ASN A 14 -0.68 -7.89 -13.19
N GLU A 15 -1.51 -7.32 -14.07
CA GLU A 15 -1.86 -7.93 -15.34
C GLU A 15 -0.64 -8.11 -16.23
N GLN A 16 0.19 -7.07 -16.36
CA GLN A 16 1.43 -7.17 -17.14
C GLN A 16 2.43 -8.17 -16.54
N ILE A 17 2.54 -8.23 -15.21
CA ILE A 17 3.37 -9.26 -14.54
C ILE A 17 2.87 -10.65 -14.88
N ARG A 18 1.55 -10.87 -14.89
CA ARG A 18 0.94 -12.14 -15.26
C ARG A 18 1.28 -12.53 -16.70
N VAL A 19 1.09 -11.61 -17.64
CA VAL A 19 1.40 -11.81 -19.07
C VAL A 19 2.86 -12.20 -19.26
N VAL A 20 3.79 -11.48 -18.63
CA VAL A 20 5.24 -11.77 -18.75
C VAL A 20 5.62 -13.09 -18.10
N TYR A 21 4.99 -13.44 -16.95
CA TYR A 21 5.32 -14.65 -16.21
C TYR A 21 4.80 -15.93 -16.89
N TYR A 22 3.55 -15.91 -17.40
CA TYR A 22 2.92 -17.06 -18.04
C TYR A 22 3.09 -17.09 -19.56
N HIS A 23 3.78 -16.09 -20.15
CA HIS A 23 3.94 -15.95 -21.61
C HIS A 23 2.59 -15.92 -22.36
N GLU A 24 1.57 -15.32 -21.74
CA GLU A 24 0.26 -15.18 -22.37
C GLU A 24 0.30 -14.16 -23.51
N THR A 25 -0.45 -14.45 -24.58
CA THR A 25 -0.56 -13.53 -25.73
C THR A 25 -1.65 -12.48 -25.54
N ASP A 26 -2.65 -12.78 -24.70
CA ASP A 26 -3.77 -11.89 -24.44
C ASP A 26 -3.49 -11.05 -23.20
N SER A 27 -3.32 -9.74 -23.41
CA SER A 27 -3.09 -8.77 -22.36
C SER A 27 -4.34 -7.89 -22.18
N HIS A 28 -4.91 -7.88 -20.97
CA HIS A 28 -6.01 -6.98 -20.59
C HIS A 28 -5.51 -5.66 -19.99
N VAL A 29 -4.25 -5.32 -20.25
CA VAL A 29 -3.66 -4.05 -19.85
C VAL A 29 -4.35 -2.90 -20.59
N SER A 30 -4.74 -1.86 -19.87
CA SER A 30 -5.38 -0.67 -20.46
C SER A 30 -4.49 -0.04 -21.54
N ASN A 31 -5.10 0.47 -22.61
CA ASN A 31 -4.39 1.14 -23.71
C ASN A 31 -3.46 2.27 -23.21
N SER A 32 -3.85 2.99 -22.16
CA SER A 32 -3.03 4.04 -21.55
C SER A 32 -1.77 3.54 -20.83
N MET A 33 -1.69 2.24 -20.56
CA MET A 33 -0.60 1.59 -19.82
C MET A 33 0.17 0.55 -20.66
N GLN A 34 -0.05 0.51 -21.99
CA GLN A 34 0.65 -0.43 -22.90
C GLN A 34 2.18 -0.31 -22.86
N TRP A 35 2.71 0.85 -22.49
CA TRP A 35 4.14 1.07 -22.28
C TRP A 35 4.75 0.15 -21.21
N LEU A 36 3.93 -0.44 -20.33
CA LEU A 36 4.39 -1.45 -19.36
C LEU A 36 4.93 -2.71 -20.03
N SER A 37 4.52 -3.02 -21.25
CA SER A 37 4.98 -4.20 -22.01
C SER A 37 6.49 -4.15 -22.35
N GLN A 38 7.11 -2.98 -22.26
CA GLN A 38 8.55 -2.80 -22.51
C GLN A 38 9.42 -3.21 -21.32
N PHE A 39 8.81 -3.44 -20.13
CA PHE A 39 9.55 -3.75 -18.94
C PHE A 39 9.66 -5.25 -18.67
N SER A 40 10.82 -5.66 -18.14
CA SER A 40 11.04 -7.03 -17.68
C SER A 40 10.21 -7.33 -16.41
N TYR A 41 10.00 -8.61 -16.14
CA TYR A 41 9.34 -9.09 -14.92
C TYR A 41 9.94 -8.46 -13.65
N SER A 42 11.27 -8.47 -13.53
CA SER A 42 11.96 -7.92 -12.36
C SER A 42 11.69 -6.42 -12.18
N THR A 43 11.71 -5.65 -13.28
CA THR A 43 11.44 -4.21 -13.25
C THR A 43 10.02 -3.94 -12.78
N LEU A 44 9.02 -4.66 -13.31
CA LEU A 44 7.62 -4.52 -12.90
C LEU A 44 7.43 -4.90 -11.43
N TYR A 45 8.08 -5.96 -10.97
CA TYR A 45 8.02 -6.41 -9.59
C TYR A 45 8.58 -5.38 -8.60
N TYR A 46 9.76 -4.83 -8.88
CA TYR A 46 10.34 -3.76 -8.03
C TYR A 46 9.57 -2.45 -8.11
N SER A 47 9.05 -2.09 -9.29
CA SER A 47 8.21 -0.90 -9.45
C SER A 47 6.96 -0.96 -8.58
N LYS A 48 6.37 -2.13 -8.42
CA LYS A 48 5.22 -2.36 -7.53
C LYS A 48 5.55 -2.05 -6.07
N TRP A 49 6.72 -2.47 -5.58
CA TRP A 49 7.18 -2.16 -4.22
C TRP A 49 7.44 -0.67 -4.01
N LEU A 50 8.08 -0.03 -5.00
CA LEU A 50 8.31 1.41 -4.97
C LEU A 50 6.99 2.20 -4.94
N LEU A 51 6.00 1.79 -5.73
CA LEU A 51 4.67 2.39 -5.72
C LEU A 51 3.96 2.20 -4.39
N THR A 52 4.02 1.00 -3.79
CA THR A 52 3.47 0.75 -2.45
C THR A 52 4.06 1.71 -1.43
N LEU A 53 5.39 1.87 -1.40
CA LEU A 53 6.06 2.82 -0.50
C LEU A 53 5.61 4.26 -0.77
N THR A 54 5.50 4.65 -2.04
CA THR A 54 5.08 5.98 -2.44
C THR A 54 3.64 6.27 -1.99
N PHE A 55 2.70 5.38 -2.25
CA PHE A 55 1.31 5.55 -1.82
C PHE A 55 1.16 5.54 -0.31
N THR A 56 1.84 4.63 0.40
CA THR A 56 1.87 4.62 1.88
C THR A 56 2.35 5.96 2.42
N THR A 57 3.42 6.53 1.85
CA THR A 57 3.95 7.84 2.26
C THR A 57 2.93 8.96 2.01
N ILE A 58 2.30 8.99 0.84
CA ILE A 58 1.26 9.97 0.52
C ILE A 58 0.09 9.88 1.51
N PHE A 59 -0.41 8.68 1.78
CA PHE A 59 -1.51 8.49 2.74
C PHE A 59 -1.11 8.86 4.17
N ALA A 60 0.12 8.54 4.60
CA ALA A 60 0.63 8.95 5.91
C ALA A 60 0.72 10.47 6.05
N LEU A 61 1.16 11.18 5.01
CA LEU A 61 1.20 12.65 5.00
C LEU A 61 -0.20 13.25 5.07
N ILE A 62 -1.14 12.75 4.26
CA ILE A 62 -2.54 13.20 4.28
C ILE A 62 -3.16 12.93 5.66
N ALA A 63 -2.93 11.75 6.24
CA ALA A 63 -3.42 11.41 7.56
C ALA A 63 -2.84 12.31 8.65
N GLY A 64 -1.53 12.57 8.62
CA GLY A 64 -0.88 13.50 9.55
C GLY A 64 -1.42 14.92 9.46
N LEU A 65 -1.66 15.42 8.24
CA LEU A 65 -2.28 16.73 8.00
C LEU A 65 -3.72 16.77 8.51
N ALA A 66 -4.53 15.75 8.23
CA ALA A 66 -5.90 15.66 8.69
C ALA A 66 -5.98 15.67 10.23
N VAL A 67 -5.13 14.88 10.89
CA VAL A 67 -5.04 14.86 12.36
C VAL A 67 -4.58 16.20 12.91
N LYS A 68 -3.59 16.85 12.28
CA LYS A 68 -3.12 18.18 12.67
C LYS A 68 -4.23 19.23 12.61
N ILE A 69 -5.05 19.22 11.54
CA ILE A 69 -6.16 20.16 11.37
C ILE A 69 -7.27 19.89 12.39
N ALA A 70 -7.62 18.61 12.61
CA ALA A 70 -8.74 18.22 13.47
C ALA A 70 -8.45 18.39 14.97
N PHE A 71 -7.23 18.10 15.39
CA PHE A 71 -6.88 18.03 16.83
C PHE A 71 -5.90 19.10 17.28
N ALA A 72 -5.19 19.76 16.37
CA ALA A 72 -4.17 20.79 16.62
C ALA A 72 -3.05 20.34 17.60
N GLU A 73 -2.85 19.04 17.77
CA GLU A 73 -1.94 18.43 18.73
C GLU A 73 -0.79 17.69 18.04
N LYS A 74 0.45 18.13 18.29
CA LYS A 74 1.65 17.56 17.66
C LYS A 74 1.90 16.09 18.04
N THR A 75 1.52 15.71 19.25
CA THR A 75 1.67 14.34 19.76
C THR A 75 0.84 13.37 18.94
N LEU A 76 -0.42 13.69 18.64
CA LEU A 76 -1.30 12.84 17.83
C LEU A 76 -0.81 12.70 16.39
N VAL A 77 -0.24 13.77 15.82
CA VAL A 77 0.39 13.70 14.49
C VAL A 77 1.58 12.74 14.50
N ARG A 78 2.44 12.80 15.54
CA ARG A 78 3.57 11.88 15.69
C ARG A 78 3.10 10.43 15.83
N ILE A 79 2.08 10.17 16.65
CA ILE A 79 1.48 8.86 16.82
C ILE A 79 0.93 8.35 15.48
N THR A 80 0.25 9.18 14.70
CA THR A 80 -0.26 8.83 13.37
C THR A 80 0.87 8.32 12.47
N TRP A 81 1.98 9.03 12.38
CA TRP A 81 3.11 8.61 11.55
C TRP A 81 3.77 7.32 12.05
N LEU A 82 3.91 7.17 13.37
CA LEU A 82 4.43 5.94 13.97
C LEU A 82 3.53 4.74 13.67
N VAL A 83 2.22 4.90 13.71
CA VAL A 83 1.27 3.82 13.37
C VAL A 83 1.39 3.44 11.91
N TYR A 84 1.44 4.40 10.98
CA TYR A 84 1.64 4.11 9.56
C TYR A 84 2.96 3.38 9.31
N ALA A 85 4.05 3.84 9.92
CA ALA A 85 5.36 3.19 9.83
C ALA A 85 5.33 1.76 10.41
N ALA A 86 4.71 1.58 11.58
CA ALA A 86 4.62 0.27 12.23
C ALA A 86 3.81 -0.74 11.39
N VAL A 87 2.66 -0.32 10.84
CA VAL A 87 1.84 -1.18 9.97
C VAL A 87 2.59 -1.53 8.69
N PHE A 88 3.29 -0.58 8.08
CA PHE A 88 4.12 -0.84 6.90
C PHE A 88 5.25 -1.84 7.19
N VAL A 89 6.00 -1.63 8.29
CA VAL A 89 7.08 -2.54 8.72
C VAL A 89 6.53 -3.93 9.02
N LEU A 90 5.36 -4.02 9.67
CA LEU A 90 4.71 -5.30 9.92
C LEU A 90 4.39 -6.05 8.61
N GLY A 91 3.84 -5.37 7.61
CA GLY A 91 3.60 -5.94 6.29
C GLY A 91 4.89 -6.45 5.63
N LEU A 92 5.98 -5.68 5.74
CA LEU A 92 7.29 -6.06 5.22
C LEU A 92 7.86 -7.30 5.94
N LEU A 93 7.71 -7.38 7.26
CA LEU A 93 8.15 -8.55 8.05
C LEU A 93 7.41 -9.82 7.65
N PHE A 94 6.09 -9.76 7.43
CA PHE A 94 5.31 -10.90 6.92
C PHE A 94 5.77 -11.32 5.53
N PHE A 95 6.11 -10.39 4.66
CA PHE A 95 6.64 -10.70 3.35
C PHE A 95 7.98 -11.43 3.42
N ILE A 96 8.92 -10.92 4.24
CA ILE A 96 10.24 -11.53 4.43
C ILE A 96 10.10 -12.93 5.05
N ALA A 97 9.27 -13.06 6.08
CA ALA A 97 9.02 -14.35 6.74
C ALA A 97 8.47 -15.40 5.76
N GLY A 98 7.56 -15.00 4.85
CA GLY A 98 7.05 -15.87 3.82
C GLY A 98 8.09 -16.30 2.80
N SER A 99 8.95 -15.37 2.40
CA SER A 99 10.04 -15.64 1.48
C SER A 99 11.06 -16.63 2.04
N VAL A 100 11.33 -16.55 3.35
CA VAL A 100 12.28 -17.45 4.04
C VAL A 100 11.67 -18.81 4.33
N SER A 101 10.38 -18.88 4.70
CA SER A 101 9.71 -20.13 5.08
C SER A 101 9.23 -20.99 3.89
N GLY A 102 9.35 -20.48 2.67
CA GLY A 102 8.84 -21.15 1.45
C GLY A 102 7.30 -21.16 1.34
N ASN A 103 6.58 -20.54 2.28
CA ASN A 103 5.12 -20.43 2.28
C ASN A 103 4.68 -19.05 1.74
N ILE A 104 5.09 -18.78 0.49
CA ILE A 104 4.96 -17.45 -0.12
C ILE A 104 3.47 -17.06 -0.29
N ASP A 105 2.61 -17.99 -0.68
CA ASP A 105 1.22 -17.64 -1.06
C ASP A 105 0.40 -17.08 0.10
N ASN A 106 0.40 -17.75 1.26
CA ASN A 106 -0.37 -17.29 2.41
C ASN A 106 0.22 -16.04 3.06
N THR A 107 1.53 -15.99 3.24
CA THR A 107 2.22 -14.85 3.86
C THR A 107 2.22 -13.61 2.94
N TYR A 108 2.28 -13.80 1.63
CA TYR A 108 2.13 -12.73 0.66
C TYR A 108 0.74 -12.08 0.73
N ASN A 109 -0.32 -12.89 0.82
CA ASN A 109 -1.69 -12.36 0.94
C ASN A 109 -1.87 -11.55 2.23
N ILE A 110 -1.34 -12.03 3.36
CA ILE A 110 -1.37 -11.30 4.64
C ILE A 110 -0.56 -10.00 4.53
N SER A 111 0.66 -10.06 4.02
CA SER A 111 1.51 -8.88 3.80
C SER A 111 0.81 -7.83 2.93
N ARG A 112 0.20 -8.27 1.83
CA ARG A 112 -0.55 -7.40 0.92
C ARG A 112 -1.79 -6.78 1.58
N PHE A 113 -2.51 -7.53 2.41
CA PHE A 113 -3.64 -7.01 3.17
C PHE A 113 -3.19 -5.94 4.16
N ILE A 114 -2.12 -6.20 4.94
CA ILE A 114 -1.56 -5.26 5.91
C ILE A 114 -1.05 -3.98 5.20
N ALA A 115 -0.29 -4.12 4.13
CA ALA A 115 0.15 -2.98 3.32
C ALA A 115 -1.03 -2.20 2.76
N GLY A 116 -2.08 -2.89 2.30
CA GLY A 116 -3.32 -2.28 1.81
C GLY A 116 -4.01 -1.39 2.85
N LEU A 117 -3.94 -1.72 4.15
CA LEU A 117 -4.50 -0.86 5.19
C LEU A 117 -3.85 0.53 5.24
N THR A 118 -2.54 0.63 5.01
CA THR A 118 -1.83 1.92 4.98
C THR A 118 -2.18 2.77 3.75
N GLU A 119 -2.69 2.14 2.70
CA GLU A 119 -3.03 2.76 1.43
C GLU A 119 -4.53 3.04 1.28
N THR A 120 -5.30 2.89 2.37
CA THR A 120 -6.74 3.15 2.43
C THR A 120 -7.08 4.15 3.52
N PRO A 121 -8.22 4.86 3.43
CA PRO A 121 -8.67 5.76 4.49
C PRO A 121 -9.10 5.02 5.76
N ALA A 122 -9.20 3.69 5.76
CA ALA A 122 -9.66 2.89 6.89
C ALA A 122 -8.76 3.09 8.13
N LEU A 123 -7.43 3.06 7.96
CA LEU A 123 -6.49 3.28 9.05
C LEU A 123 -6.64 4.68 9.67
N LEU A 124 -6.85 5.70 8.82
CA LEU A 124 -7.11 7.06 9.29
C LEU A 124 -8.43 7.13 10.08
N ALA A 125 -9.49 6.49 9.61
CA ALA A 125 -10.79 6.46 10.30
C ALA A 125 -10.67 5.82 11.69
N ILE A 126 -9.94 4.71 11.81
CA ILE A 126 -9.67 4.05 13.10
C ILE A 126 -8.91 4.98 14.04
N LEU A 127 -7.86 5.66 13.56
CA LEU A 127 -7.09 6.61 14.36
C LEU A 127 -7.95 7.79 14.83
N PHE A 128 -8.79 8.35 13.95
CA PHE A 128 -9.71 9.42 14.32
C PHE A 128 -10.69 8.99 15.42
N ALA A 129 -11.33 7.82 15.27
CA ALA A 129 -12.24 7.28 16.28
C ALA A 129 -11.53 7.08 17.63
N THR A 130 -10.31 6.54 17.61
CA THR A 130 -9.50 6.34 18.82
C THR A 130 -9.14 7.67 19.49
N PHE A 131 -8.69 8.67 18.72
CA PHE A 131 -8.31 9.99 19.27
C PHE A 131 -9.53 10.74 19.81
N LEU A 132 -10.69 10.64 19.18
CA LEU A 132 -11.94 11.21 19.71
C LEU A 132 -12.36 10.53 21.02
N ALA A 133 -12.22 9.21 21.12
CA ALA A 133 -12.53 8.48 22.35
C ALA A 133 -11.60 8.87 23.51
N LEU A 134 -10.29 8.98 23.23
CA LEU A 134 -9.30 9.41 24.24
C LEU A 134 -9.52 10.85 24.73
N ARG A 135 -10.06 11.73 23.90
CA ARG A 135 -10.31 13.12 24.27
C ARG A 135 -11.59 13.31 25.10
N ARG A 136 -12.49 12.33 25.09
CA ARG A 136 -13.74 12.35 25.86
C ARG A 136 -13.59 11.86 27.29
N ASN A 137 -12.53 11.13 27.59
CA ASN A 137 -12.15 10.68 28.93
C ASN A 137 -11.16 11.66 29.59
#